data_62f35c29ba61129d95caab977bd42720
#
_entry.id   62f35c29ba61129d95caab977bd42720
#
_cell.length_a   1.000
_cell.length_b   1.000
_cell.length_c   1.000
_cell.angle_alpha   90.00
_cell.angle_beta   90.00
_cell.angle_gamma   90.00
#
_symmetry.space_group_name_H-M   'P 1'
#
loop_
_entity.id
_entity.type
_entity.pdbx_description
1 polymer ?
#
loop_
_entity_poly.entity_id
_entity_poly.type
_entity_poly.pdbx_seq_one_letter_code
_entity_poly.pdbx_strand_id
1 'polypeptide(L)'
;MKKLLSLVLSFALVCTLISGCGPKGGGGNSSNQPLDAAETTFGLTPLPERTTLTIGFFSGSAHSMPWYIADRMGFFDELNIDVEYESFIGGPAMMEASASWDICDVGAPGILNGMKNYDIQMLGLCDNEYNTALFVRPDSPQAADPTNPEIWKGIECILPTGTTLQYMFLSYLQSLGLSADDVTITNMDVTPALTAFNAGEGDALCVWNAVAYNAEDSGLVRITDVSELGINNVCGLAATKDAMENKSDLIDLAWMVYYLTWDWCQQSEDNMAQAVELYVESCEDEGVVSNESICQRALDILSLIHISEPTR
;
A
#
# COMPACT_ATOMS: atom_id res chain seq x y z
N MET A 1 -46.12 -38.32 31.13
CA MET A 1 -47.04 -37.97 32.25
C MET A 1 -46.83 -36.48 32.58
N LYS A 2 -47.95 -35.76 32.55
CA LYS A 2 -48.24 -34.48 33.20
C LYS A 2 -47.39 -33.26 32.81
N LYS A 3 -47.89 -32.32 31.99
CA LYS A 3 -48.88 -31.21 32.27
C LYS A 3 -48.27 -30.17 33.20
N LEU A 4 -48.24 -28.93 32.98
CA LEU A 4 -49.14 -27.80 32.62
C LEU A 4 -48.34 -26.53 32.95
N LEU A 5 -48.46 -25.43 32.52
CA LEU A 5 -49.42 -24.42 32.04
C LEU A 5 -48.85 -23.04 32.39
N SER A 6 -48.80 -22.17 31.41
CA SER A 6 -49.24 -20.77 31.39
C SER A 6 -49.07 -19.90 32.65
N LEU A 7 -48.43 -18.71 32.53
CA LEU A 7 -49.08 -17.48 32.92
C LEU A 7 -48.50 -16.26 32.16
N VAL A 8 -49.38 -15.59 31.45
CA VAL A 8 -49.26 -14.25 30.87
C VAL A 8 -49.52 -13.29 32.03
N LEU A 9 -48.65 -12.26 32.19
CA LEU A 9 -49.09 -11.04 32.89
C LEU A 9 -48.40 -9.82 32.23
N SER A 10 -49.25 -9.05 31.57
CA SER A 10 -49.01 -7.70 31.11
C SER A 10 -48.85 -6.76 32.31
N PHE A 11 -47.86 -5.86 32.27
CA PHE A 11 -47.95 -4.63 33.02
C PHE A 11 -47.44 -3.46 32.17
N ALA A 12 -48.35 -2.57 31.94
CA ALA A 12 -48.15 -1.30 31.22
C ALA A 12 -47.75 -0.18 32.16
N LEU A 13 -47.05 0.75 31.59
CA LEU A 13 -46.99 2.17 31.96
C LEU A 13 -46.15 2.58 33.19
N VAL A 14 -45.12 3.41 32.99
CA VAL A 14 -45.12 4.84 33.33
C VAL A 14 -43.91 5.54 32.69
N CYS A 15 -44.17 6.59 31.91
CA CYS A 15 -43.21 7.58 31.42
C CYS A 15 -42.59 8.36 32.55
N THR A 16 -41.26 8.53 32.56
CA THR A 16 -40.61 9.72 33.15
C THR A 16 -39.49 10.18 32.22
N LEU A 17 -39.68 11.38 31.71
CA LEU A 17 -38.72 12.18 30.99
C LEU A 17 -37.57 12.56 31.93
N ILE A 18 -36.36 12.14 31.61
CA ILE A 18 -35.12 12.75 32.12
C ILE A 18 -34.28 13.13 30.91
N SER A 19 -34.20 14.43 30.66
CA SER A 19 -33.28 15.05 29.73
C SER A 19 -31.85 14.87 30.27
N GLY A 20 -31.02 14.06 29.57
CA GLY A 20 -29.62 13.96 29.80
C GLY A 20 -28.89 14.23 28.45
N CYS A 21 -28.24 15.39 28.36
CA CYS A 21 -27.29 15.67 27.28
C CYS A 21 -26.12 14.73 27.40
N GLY A 22 -25.97 13.82 26.44
CA GLY A 22 -24.73 13.09 26.13
C GLY A 22 -24.36 13.36 24.67
N PRO A 23 -23.09 13.24 24.28
CA PRO A 23 -22.63 13.67 22.96
C PRO A 23 -23.29 12.85 21.86
N LYS A 24 -23.74 13.54 20.83
CA LYS A 24 -24.38 12.96 19.65
C LYS A 24 -23.36 12.11 18.87
N GLY A 25 -23.46 10.81 18.97
CA GLY A 25 -23.00 9.91 17.93
C GLY A 25 -23.86 10.15 16.68
N GLY A 26 -23.23 10.36 15.55
CA GLY A 26 -23.88 10.63 14.28
C GLY A 26 -24.85 9.52 13.90
N GLY A 27 -26.12 9.83 13.92
CA GLY A 27 -27.17 9.00 13.34
C GLY A 27 -27.19 9.23 11.85
N GLY A 28 -26.77 8.24 11.09
CA GLY A 28 -26.85 8.24 9.64
C GLY A 28 -28.28 8.48 9.18
N ASN A 29 -28.48 9.56 8.46
CA ASN A 29 -29.69 9.84 7.72
C ASN A 29 -29.57 9.07 6.40
N SER A 30 -30.15 7.88 6.32
CA SER A 30 -30.25 7.17 5.03
C SER A 30 -31.27 7.88 4.15
N SER A 31 -30.89 9.00 3.54
CA SER A 31 -31.53 9.51 2.37
C SER A 31 -30.93 8.77 1.16
N ASN A 32 -31.76 8.03 0.42
CA ASN A 32 -31.39 7.34 -0.82
C ASN A 32 -31.09 8.32 -1.97
N GLN A 33 -30.67 9.54 -1.69
CA GLN A 33 -30.28 10.53 -2.69
C GLN A 33 -28.77 10.75 -2.61
N PRO A 34 -28.06 10.71 -3.74
CA PRO A 34 -26.65 11.07 -3.80
C PRO A 34 -26.42 12.44 -3.16
N LEU A 35 -25.27 12.61 -2.49
CA LEU A 35 -24.83 13.92 -1.98
C LEU A 35 -24.67 14.90 -3.15
N ASP A 36 -24.85 16.21 -2.89
CA ASP A 36 -24.40 17.24 -3.83
C ASP A 36 -22.86 17.32 -3.75
N ALA A 37 -22.19 17.63 -4.87
CA ALA A 37 -20.74 17.80 -4.88
C ALA A 37 -20.23 18.78 -3.82
N ALA A 38 -21.01 19.80 -3.46
CA ALA A 38 -20.68 20.75 -2.39
C ALA A 38 -20.76 20.14 -0.98
N GLU A 39 -21.33 18.96 -0.83
CA GLU A 39 -21.48 18.24 0.44
C GLU A 39 -20.41 17.14 0.62
N THR A 40 -19.66 16.80 -0.44
CA THR A 40 -18.54 15.84 -0.36
C THR A 40 -17.25 16.51 0.11
N THR A 41 -16.40 15.76 0.79
CA THR A 41 -15.15 16.28 1.38
C THR A 41 -14.24 16.94 0.34
N PHE A 42 -14.19 16.40 -0.87
CA PHE A 42 -13.31 16.89 -1.94
C PHE A 42 -14.03 17.72 -3.02
N GLY A 43 -15.33 18.00 -2.86
CA GLY A 43 -16.10 18.72 -3.86
C GLY A 43 -16.33 17.94 -5.16
N LEU A 44 -16.22 16.62 -5.11
CA LEU A 44 -16.43 15.73 -6.25
C LEU A 44 -17.90 15.36 -6.38
N THR A 45 -18.39 15.21 -7.61
CA THR A 45 -19.76 14.80 -7.88
C THR A 45 -19.88 13.28 -7.71
N PRO A 46 -20.77 12.78 -6.81
CA PRO A 46 -21.00 11.36 -6.65
C PRO A 46 -21.52 10.67 -7.90
N LEU A 47 -21.24 9.39 -8.04
CA LEU A 47 -21.87 8.55 -9.06
C LEU A 47 -23.40 8.52 -8.87
N PRO A 48 -24.17 8.45 -9.96
CA PRO A 48 -25.64 8.42 -9.88
C PRO A 48 -26.16 7.16 -9.19
N GLU A 49 -25.42 6.08 -9.24
CA GLU A 49 -25.73 4.80 -8.63
C GLU A 49 -24.50 4.25 -7.91
N ARG A 50 -24.74 3.56 -6.78
CA ARG A 50 -23.67 2.91 -6.02
C ARG A 50 -23.00 1.83 -6.85
N THR A 51 -21.67 1.88 -6.90
CA THR A 51 -20.87 1.03 -7.80
C THR A 51 -19.67 0.47 -7.03
N THR A 52 -19.33 -0.79 -7.24
CA THR A 52 -18.16 -1.42 -6.65
C THR A 52 -16.90 -1.12 -7.44
N LEU A 53 -15.87 -0.65 -6.74
CA LEU A 53 -14.51 -0.49 -7.20
C LEU A 53 -13.64 -1.60 -6.58
N THR A 54 -13.04 -2.45 -7.40
CA THR A 54 -12.07 -3.43 -6.91
C THR A 54 -10.65 -2.90 -7.10
N ILE A 55 -9.92 -2.77 -6.01
CA ILE A 55 -8.56 -2.23 -5.99
C ILE A 55 -7.56 -3.37 -5.84
N GLY A 56 -6.61 -3.48 -6.80
CA GLY A 56 -5.41 -4.29 -6.62
C GLY A 56 -4.51 -3.63 -5.58
N PHE A 57 -4.55 -4.12 -4.35
CA PHE A 57 -3.93 -3.51 -3.19
C PHE A 57 -2.56 -4.12 -2.90
N PHE A 58 -1.54 -3.28 -2.73
CA PHE A 58 -0.20 -3.76 -2.43
C PHE A 58 0.02 -3.78 -0.91
N SER A 59 -0.07 -4.99 -0.32
CA SER A 59 -0.01 -5.20 1.13
C SER A 59 1.24 -4.60 1.78
N GLY A 60 1.03 -3.81 2.82
CA GLY A 60 2.11 -3.19 3.62
C GLY A 60 2.89 -2.10 2.89
N SER A 61 2.40 -1.62 1.74
CA SER A 61 3.05 -0.55 0.99
C SER A 61 2.48 0.82 1.32
N ALA A 62 3.37 1.80 1.54
CA ALA A 62 2.96 3.17 1.83
C ALA A 62 2.23 3.82 0.63
N HIS A 63 2.63 3.50 -0.61
CA HIS A 63 1.96 4.07 -1.80
C HIS A 63 0.53 3.53 -2.01
N SER A 64 0.14 2.41 -1.37
CA SER A 64 -1.25 1.93 -1.38
C SER A 64 -2.13 2.60 -0.31
N MET A 65 -1.53 3.31 0.64
CA MET A 65 -2.27 3.88 1.78
C MET A 65 -3.35 4.90 1.41
N PRO A 66 -3.20 5.73 0.37
CA PRO A 66 -4.30 6.63 0.00
C PRO A 66 -5.62 5.91 -0.28
N TRP A 67 -5.61 4.69 -0.82
CA TRP A 67 -6.80 3.87 -1.00
C TRP A 67 -7.46 3.50 0.32
N TYR A 68 -6.66 2.91 1.22
CA TYR A 68 -7.14 2.43 2.51
C TYR A 68 -7.65 3.59 3.38
N ILE A 69 -6.92 4.70 3.42
CA ILE A 69 -7.31 5.91 4.15
C ILE A 69 -8.62 6.47 3.60
N ALA A 70 -8.76 6.59 2.26
CA ALA A 70 -9.98 7.09 1.64
C ALA A 70 -11.20 6.25 1.99
N ASP A 71 -11.05 4.93 2.01
CA ASP A 71 -12.12 4.00 2.37
C ASP A 71 -12.49 4.15 3.85
N ARG A 72 -11.52 4.07 4.75
CA ARG A 72 -11.74 4.19 6.20
C ARG A 72 -12.29 5.56 6.62
N MET A 73 -11.91 6.62 5.91
CA MET A 73 -12.42 7.98 6.14
C MET A 73 -13.81 8.22 5.51
N GLY A 74 -14.31 7.29 4.71
CA GLY A 74 -15.61 7.38 4.05
C GLY A 74 -15.62 8.24 2.79
N PHE A 75 -14.46 8.64 2.24
CA PHE A 75 -14.40 9.50 1.04
C PHE A 75 -14.95 8.80 -0.20
N PHE A 76 -14.81 7.48 -0.31
CA PHE A 76 -15.45 6.69 -1.35
C PHE A 76 -16.96 6.54 -1.13
N ASP A 77 -17.40 6.38 0.13
CA ASP A 77 -18.82 6.24 0.47
C ASP A 77 -19.61 7.51 0.09
N GLU A 78 -19.03 8.70 0.30
CA GLU A 78 -19.59 10.00 -0.13
C GLU A 78 -19.85 10.06 -1.65
N LEU A 79 -19.10 9.27 -2.44
CA LEU A 79 -19.17 9.24 -3.89
C LEU A 79 -20.01 8.09 -4.46
N ASN A 80 -20.75 7.35 -3.62
CA ASN A 80 -21.48 6.14 -3.97
C ASN A 80 -20.56 5.01 -4.50
N ILE A 81 -19.36 4.89 -3.95
CA ILE A 81 -18.39 3.85 -4.30
C ILE A 81 -18.22 2.90 -3.12
N ASP A 82 -18.49 1.60 -3.36
CA ASP A 82 -18.13 0.52 -2.44
C ASP A 82 -16.75 -0.02 -2.84
N VAL A 83 -15.81 -0.13 -1.89
CA VAL A 83 -14.45 -0.59 -2.17
C VAL A 83 -14.31 -2.06 -1.79
N GLU A 84 -13.69 -2.83 -2.68
CA GLU A 84 -13.21 -4.19 -2.43
C GLU A 84 -11.71 -4.25 -2.71
N TYR A 85 -10.97 -5.01 -1.89
CA TYR A 85 -9.52 -5.16 -2.05
C TYR A 85 -9.16 -6.56 -2.52
N GLU A 86 -8.35 -6.65 -3.57
CA GLU A 86 -7.60 -7.84 -3.95
C GLU A 86 -6.15 -7.62 -3.54
N SER A 87 -5.72 -8.25 -2.44
CA SER A 87 -4.42 -8.01 -1.82
C SER A 87 -3.31 -8.80 -2.50
N PHE A 88 -2.20 -8.13 -2.79
CA PHE A 88 -1.01 -8.70 -3.41
C PHE A 88 0.25 -8.31 -2.65
N ILE A 89 1.21 -9.22 -2.65
CA ILE A 89 2.54 -9.04 -2.03
C ILE A 89 3.61 -8.68 -3.05
N GLY A 90 3.26 -8.58 -4.33
CA GLY A 90 4.19 -8.25 -5.41
C GLY A 90 3.52 -7.94 -6.74
N GLY A 91 4.12 -7.03 -7.50
CA GLY A 91 3.64 -6.58 -8.80
C GLY A 91 3.42 -7.70 -9.83
N PRO A 92 4.31 -8.70 -9.99
CA PRO A 92 4.09 -9.78 -10.93
C PRO A 92 2.78 -10.54 -10.71
N ALA A 93 2.48 -10.94 -9.46
CA ALA A 93 1.24 -11.63 -9.11
C ALA A 93 0.00 -10.76 -9.34
N MET A 94 0.08 -9.45 -9.00
CA MET A 94 -0.99 -8.48 -9.24
C MET A 94 -1.30 -8.37 -10.74
N MET A 95 -0.29 -8.30 -11.61
CA MET A 95 -0.49 -8.22 -13.06
C MET A 95 -1.08 -9.51 -13.64
N GLU A 96 -0.63 -10.68 -13.19
CA GLU A 96 -1.20 -11.98 -13.60
C GLU A 96 -2.68 -12.10 -13.24
N ALA A 97 -3.10 -11.50 -12.13
CA ALA A 97 -4.48 -11.47 -11.66
C ALA A 97 -5.29 -10.26 -12.17
N SER A 98 -4.85 -9.59 -13.22
CA SER A 98 -5.49 -8.35 -13.70
C SER A 98 -6.98 -8.42 -14.03
N ALA A 99 -7.52 -9.62 -14.20
CA ALA A 99 -8.96 -9.81 -14.39
C ALA A 99 -9.78 -9.69 -13.09
N SER A 100 -9.14 -9.61 -11.91
CA SER A 100 -9.82 -9.54 -10.61
C SER A 100 -9.92 -8.16 -10.01
N TRP A 101 -9.30 -7.14 -10.60
CA TRP A 101 -9.32 -5.77 -10.08
C TRP A 101 -9.52 -4.74 -11.20
N ASP A 102 -9.94 -3.53 -10.83
CA ASP A 102 -10.22 -2.42 -11.76
C ASP A 102 -9.03 -1.45 -11.88
N ILE A 103 -8.45 -1.06 -10.73
CA ILE A 103 -7.36 -0.10 -10.58
C ILE A 103 -6.35 -0.61 -9.55
N CYS A 104 -5.10 -0.24 -9.70
CA CYS A 104 -4.04 -0.58 -8.75
C CYS A 104 -2.96 0.49 -8.69
N ASP A 105 -2.09 0.37 -7.70
CA ASP A 105 -0.81 1.06 -7.63
C ASP A 105 0.33 0.04 -7.57
N VAL A 106 1.40 0.27 -8.30
CA VAL A 106 2.52 -0.68 -8.38
C VAL A 106 3.78 -0.01 -8.94
N GLY A 107 4.95 -0.55 -8.63
CA GLY A 107 6.23 -0.11 -9.17
C GLY A 107 6.33 -0.25 -10.69
N ALA A 108 7.14 0.61 -11.31
CA ALA A 108 7.29 0.70 -12.76
C ALA A 108 7.54 -0.65 -13.47
N PRO A 109 8.35 -1.62 -12.95
CA PRO A 109 8.49 -2.91 -13.59
C PRO A 109 7.18 -3.69 -13.72
N GLY A 110 6.31 -3.61 -12.71
CA GLY A 110 4.97 -4.20 -12.72
C GLY A 110 4.09 -3.56 -13.81
N ILE A 111 4.04 -2.22 -13.86
CA ILE A 111 3.28 -1.49 -14.89
C ILE A 111 3.74 -1.84 -16.30
N LEU A 112 5.04 -1.83 -16.54
CA LEU A 112 5.60 -2.17 -17.86
C LEU A 112 5.27 -3.62 -18.28
N ASN A 113 5.29 -4.55 -17.33
CA ASN A 113 4.84 -5.93 -17.57
C ASN A 113 3.34 -5.99 -17.86
N GLY A 114 2.54 -5.27 -17.09
CA GLY A 114 1.09 -5.14 -17.26
C GLY A 114 0.70 -4.58 -18.63
N MET A 115 1.31 -3.48 -19.02
CA MET A 115 1.09 -2.85 -20.33
C MET A 115 1.48 -3.76 -21.50
N LYS A 116 2.52 -4.57 -21.32
CA LYS A 116 3.01 -5.46 -22.38
C LYS A 116 2.17 -6.73 -22.54
N ASN A 117 1.68 -7.30 -21.44
CA ASN A 117 1.17 -8.67 -21.41
C ASN A 117 -0.28 -8.82 -20.94
N TYR A 118 -0.88 -7.77 -20.31
CA TYR A 118 -2.15 -7.90 -19.58
C TYR A 118 -3.16 -6.76 -19.86
N ASP A 119 -2.99 -6.02 -20.94
CA ASP A 119 -3.89 -4.93 -21.33
C ASP A 119 -4.11 -3.87 -20.22
N ILE A 120 -3.04 -3.57 -19.46
CA ILE A 120 -3.05 -2.54 -18.41
C ILE A 120 -2.71 -1.19 -19.03
N GLN A 121 -3.36 -0.13 -18.53
CA GLN A 121 -3.10 1.26 -18.89
C GLN A 121 -2.58 2.01 -17.68
N MET A 122 -1.46 2.71 -17.83
CA MET A 122 -0.93 3.61 -16.82
C MET A 122 -1.75 4.91 -16.81
N LEU A 123 -2.22 5.31 -15.62
CA LEU A 123 -3.00 6.54 -15.42
C LEU A 123 -2.11 7.71 -15.01
N GLY A 124 -1.11 7.47 -14.18
CA GLY A 124 -0.21 8.50 -13.67
C GLY A 124 0.86 7.95 -12.75
N LEU A 125 1.75 8.82 -12.30
CA LEU A 125 2.76 8.50 -11.30
C LEU A 125 2.19 8.79 -9.91
N CYS A 126 2.40 7.91 -8.95
CA CYS A 126 1.93 8.12 -7.57
C CYS A 126 3.06 8.43 -6.59
N ASP A 127 4.22 7.82 -6.76
CA ASP A 127 5.30 7.92 -5.80
C ASP A 127 6.67 7.69 -6.45
N ASN A 128 7.72 8.14 -5.76
CA ASN A 128 9.09 7.71 -5.98
C ASN A 128 9.60 7.08 -4.66
N GLU A 129 9.52 5.77 -4.59
CA GLU A 129 9.79 5.01 -3.38
C GLU A 129 11.30 4.85 -3.15
N TYR A 130 11.81 5.47 -2.10
CA TYR A 130 13.24 5.47 -1.78
C TYR A 130 13.67 4.34 -0.83
N ASN A 131 12.74 3.73 -0.09
CA ASN A 131 13.09 2.68 0.88
C ASN A 131 13.11 1.28 0.25
N THR A 132 13.81 1.14 -0.87
CA THR A 132 14.10 -0.11 -1.57
C THR A 132 15.60 -0.38 -1.43
N ALA A 133 15.99 -1.36 -0.63
CA ALA A 133 17.36 -1.47 -0.13
C ALA A 133 17.91 -2.89 -0.07
N LEU A 134 19.25 -2.98 -0.10
CA LEU A 134 20.06 -4.18 0.04
C LEU A 134 20.65 -4.24 1.45
N PHE A 135 20.45 -5.37 2.11
CA PHE A 135 20.92 -5.63 3.47
C PHE A 135 21.82 -6.87 3.56
N VAL A 136 22.72 -6.85 4.54
CA VAL A 136 23.55 -7.98 4.92
C VAL A 136 23.66 -8.08 6.46
N ARG A 137 24.15 -9.20 6.96
CA ARG A 137 24.43 -9.37 8.41
C ARG A 137 25.63 -8.53 8.82
N PRO A 138 25.65 -7.99 10.05
CA PRO A 138 26.70 -7.09 10.51
C PRO A 138 28.09 -7.75 10.61
N ASP A 139 28.16 -9.04 10.75
CA ASP A 139 29.38 -9.85 10.83
C ASP A 139 29.82 -10.46 9.48
N SER A 140 29.11 -10.12 8.40
CA SER A 140 29.41 -10.63 7.06
C SER A 140 30.62 -9.92 6.41
N PRO A 141 31.35 -10.57 5.51
CA PRO A 141 32.39 -9.92 4.72
C PRO A 141 31.88 -8.71 3.94
N GLN A 142 30.64 -8.75 3.45
CA GLN A 142 29.99 -7.72 2.66
C GLN A 142 29.74 -6.44 3.52
N ALA A 143 29.47 -6.59 4.80
CA ALA A 143 29.36 -5.46 5.72
C ALA A 143 30.71 -4.78 5.96
N ALA A 144 31.81 -5.57 5.97
CA ALA A 144 33.14 -5.07 6.25
C ALA A 144 33.77 -4.31 5.04
N ASP A 145 33.50 -4.76 3.82
CA ASP A 145 34.09 -4.16 2.59
C ASP A 145 33.08 -4.28 1.41
N PRO A 146 31.98 -3.52 1.42
CA PRO A 146 30.89 -3.69 0.45
C PRO A 146 31.30 -3.44 -1.00
N THR A 147 32.38 -2.71 -1.23
CA THR A 147 32.84 -2.37 -2.58
C THR A 147 33.79 -3.39 -3.23
N ASN A 148 34.17 -4.45 -2.51
CA ASN A 148 35.06 -5.48 -3.01
C ASN A 148 34.27 -6.54 -3.82
N PRO A 149 34.45 -6.62 -5.15
CA PRO A 149 33.67 -7.57 -5.97
C PRO A 149 33.88 -9.03 -5.61
N GLU A 150 35.07 -9.40 -5.10
CA GLU A 150 35.40 -10.82 -4.87
C GLU A 150 34.54 -11.44 -3.75
N ILE A 151 34.09 -10.66 -2.76
CA ILE A 151 33.26 -11.17 -1.68
C ILE A 151 31.78 -11.28 -2.04
N TRP A 152 31.38 -10.73 -3.20
CA TRP A 152 30.02 -10.86 -3.73
C TRP A 152 29.88 -12.04 -4.69
N LYS A 153 30.97 -12.65 -5.13
CA LYS A 153 30.91 -13.83 -6.01
C LYS A 153 30.44 -15.07 -5.27
N GLY A 154 29.47 -15.75 -5.84
CA GLY A 154 28.93 -17.00 -5.32
C GLY A 154 27.97 -16.84 -4.12
N ILE A 155 27.64 -15.61 -3.73
CA ILE A 155 26.64 -15.36 -2.67
C ILE A 155 25.24 -15.75 -3.11
N GLU A 156 24.37 -15.99 -2.14
CA GLU A 156 22.94 -16.13 -2.32
C GLU A 156 22.23 -14.84 -1.84
N CYS A 157 21.49 -14.18 -2.75
CA CYS A 157 20.64 -13.05 -2.43
C CYS A 157 19.16 -13.46 -2.46
N ILE A 158 18.44 -13.20 -1.37
CA ILE A 158 17.00 -13.45 -1.28
C ILE A 158 16.26 -12.17 -1.63
N LEU A 159 15.38 -12.23 -2.63
CA LEU A 159 14.56 -11.11 -3.09
C LEU A 159 13.40 -11.60 -3.98
N PRO A 160 12.30 -10.82 -4.11
CA PRO A 160 11.27 -11.11 -5.11
C PRO A 160 11.76 -10.74 -6.51
N THR A 161 11.71 -11.73 -7.43
CA THR A 161 12.17 -11.55 -8.81
C THR A 161 11.13 -10.81 -9.67
N GLY A 162 11.59 -10.16 -10.74
CA GLY A 162 10.73 -9.38 -11.64
C GLY A 162 10.29 -8.02 -11.06
N THR A 163 10.97 -7.56 -10.01
CA THR A 163 10.63 -6.34 -9.27
C THR A 163 11.78 -5.32 -9.30
N THR A 164 11.54 -4.14 -8.74
CA THR A 164 12.56 -3.11 -8.55
C THR A 164 13.71 -3.58 -7.66
N LEU A 165 13.47 -4.46 -6.69
CA LEU A 165 14.52 -5.04 -5.85
C LEU A 165 15.54 -5.83 -6.68
N GLN A 166 15.07 -6.64 -7.62
CA GLN A 166 15.98 -7.33 -8.52
C GLN A 166 16.75 -6.35 -9.40
N TYR A 167 16.09 -5.34 -9.94
CA TYR A 167 16.74 -4.32 -10.76
C TYR A 167 17.81 -3.56 -9.96
N MET A 168 17.50 -3.14 -8.74
CA MET A 168 18.43 -2.48 -7.81
C MET A 168 19.66 -3.37 -7.52
N PHE A 169 19.43 -4.63 -7.13
CA PHE A 169 20.50 -5.56 -6.81
C PHE A 169 21.42 -5.80 -8.01
N LEU A 170 20.87 -6.02 -9.21
CA LEU A 170 21.64 -6.19 -10.43
C LEU A 170 22.42 -4.91 -10.80
N SER A 171 21.84 -3.74 -10.57
CA SER A 171 22.54 -2.45 -10.77
C SER A 171 23.70 -2.27 -9.80
N TYR A 172 23.53 -2.69 -8.54
CA TYR A 172 24.62 -2.70 -7.57
C TYR A 172 25.75 -3.65 -8.00
N LEU A 173 25.44 -4.90 -8.39
CA LEU A 173 26.43 -5.85 -8.91
C LEU A 173 27.16 -5.28 -10.13
N GLN A 174 26.43 -4.65 -11.04
CA GLN A 174 27.04 -4.02 -12.22
C GLN A 174 28.01 -2.89 -11.84
N SER A 175 27.74 -2.13 -10.80
CA SER A 175 28.65 -1.10 -10.29
C SER A 175 29.99 -1.66 -9.80
N LEU A 176 29.96 -2.92 -9.36
CA LEU A 176 31.14 -3.71 -8.95
C LEU A 176 31.82 -4.48 -10.11
N GLY A 177 31.27 -4.37 -11.33
CA GLY A 177 31.74 -5.14 -12.49
C GLY A 177 31.30 -6.60 -12.49
N LEU A 178 30.28 -6.94 -11.72
CA LEU A 178 29.67 -8.27 -11.63
C LEU A 178 28.35 -8.33 -12.41
N SER A 179 27.83 -9.54 -12.58
CA SER A 179 26.58 -9.84 -13.27
C SER A 179 25.70 -10.81 -12.46
N ALA A 180 24.51 -11.10 -12.95
CA ALA A 180 23.64 -12.11 -12.36
C ALA A 180 24.26 -13.52 -12.35
N ASP A 181 25.18 -13.81 -13.27
CA ASP A 181 25.84 -15.12 -13.37
C ASP A 181 26.88 -15.35 -12.24
N ASP A 182 27.27 -14.28 -11.54
CA ASP A 182 28.23 -14.33 -10.45
C ASP A 182 27.61 -14.65 -9.09
N VAL A 183 26.27 -14.70 -9.00
CA VAL A 183 25.50 -14.87 -7.74
C VAL A 183 24.36 -15.87 -7.91
N THR A 184 23.76 -16.28 -6.78
CA THR A 184 22.48 -17.00 -6.77
C THR A 184 21.39 -16.05 -6.32
N ILE A 185 20.26 -16.02 -7.02
CA ILE A 185 19.07 -15.25 -6.61
C ILE A 185 17.96 -16.24 -6.23
N THR A 186 17.55 -16.20 -4.96
CA THR A 186 16.42 -16.98 -4.44
C THR A 186 15.18 -16.12 -4.42
N ASN A 187 14.17 -16.52 -5.21
CA ASN A 187 12.89 -15.82 -5.30
C ASN A 187 12.07 -16.07 -4.05
N MET A 188 11.81 -15.01 -3.27
CA MET A 188 10.97 -15.05 -2.07
C MET A 188 10.39 -13.66 -1.81
N ASP A 189 9.12 -13.60 -1.37
CA ASP A 189 8.47 -12.35 -0.99
C ASP A 189 9.10 -11.72 0.25
N VAL A 190 9.03 -10.38 0.36
CA VAL A 190 9.85 -9.62 1.32
C VAL A 190 9.64 -9.99 2.79
N THR A 191 8.42 -10.29 3.23
CA THR A 191 8.14 -10.65 4.63
C THR A 191 8.72 -12.03 5.01
N PRO A 192 8.45 -13.12 4.26
CA PRO A 192 9.13 -14.40 4.50
C PRO A 192 10.63 -14.32 4.24
N ALA A 193 11.11 -13.50 3.28
CA ALA A 193 12.53 -13.33 3.02
C ALA A 193 13.28 -12.77 4.24
N LEU A 194 12.76 -11.74 4.91
CA LEU A 194 13.35 -11.22 6.14
C LEU A 194 13.37 -12.27 7.25
N THR A 195 12.30 -13.06 7.38
CA THR A 195 12.23 -14.15 8.38
C THR A 195 13.29 -15.22 8.10
N ALA A 196 13.42 -15.69 6.87
CA ALA A 196 14.42 -16.67 6.44
C ALA A 196 15.85 -16.14 6.63
N PHE A 197 16.07 -14.87 6.26
CA PHE A 197 17.37 -14.21 6.41
C PHE A 197 17.79 -14.08 7.89
N ASN A 198 16.85 -13.71 8.78
CA ASN A 198 17.09 -13.67 10.22
C ASN A 198 17.33 -15.07 10.82
N ALA A 199 16.80 -16.12 10.21
CA ALA A 199 17.08 -17.52 10.58
C ALA A 199 18.43 -18.03 10.04
N GLY A 200 19.16 -17.25 9.25
CA GLY A 200 20.50 -17.57 8.76
C GLY A 200 20.54 -18.03 7.30
N GLU A 201 19.44 -17.98 6.57
CA GLU A 201 19.42 -18.32 5.13
C GLU A 201 19.95 -17.15 4.28
N GLY A 202 20.56 -17.45 3.13
CA GLY A 202 21.15 -16.49 2.20
C GLY A 202 22.30 -15.67 2.80
N ASP A 203 22.96 -14.89 1.97
CA ASP A 203 24.10 -14.01 2.33
C ASP A 203 23.70 -12.52 2.23
N ALA A 204 22.75 -12.19 1.38
CA ALA A 204 22.21 -10.86 1.16
C ALA A 204 20.69 -10.90 1.06
N LEU A 205 20.05 -9.78 1.38
CA LEU A 205 18.60 -9.61 1.39
C LEU A 205 18.21 -8.29 0.73
N CYS A 206 17.27 -8.31 -0.21
CA CYS A 206 16.67 -7.08 -0.71
C CYS A 206 15.21 -7.01 -0.32
N VAL A 207 14.84 -5.90 0.32
CA VAL A 207 13.48 -5.64 0.80
C VAL A 207 13.12 -4.15 0.65
N TRP A 208 11.83 -3.83 0.75
CA TRP A 208 11.29 -2.47 0.62
C TRP A 208 10.33 -2.14 1.76
N ASN A 209 9.87 -0.87 1.77
CA ASN A 209 8.82 -0.34 2.66
C ASN A 209 9.04 -0.65 4.14
N ALA A 210 7.96 -1.01 4.85
CA ALA A 210 7.98 -1.37 6.27
C ALA A 210 8.97 -2.51 6.58
N VAL A 211 9.13 -3.47 5.65
CA VAL A 211 10.05 -4.60 5.85
C VAL A 211 11.52 -4.16 5.84
N ALA A 212 11.87 -3.12 5.08
CA ALA A 212 13.23 -2.56 5.10
C ALA A 212 13.55 -1.88 6.45
N TYR A 213 12.58 -1.18 7.05
CA TYR A 213 12.75 -0.63 8.40
C TYR A 213 12.84 -1.73 9.46
N ASN A 214 12.04 -2.81 9.33
CA ASN A 214 12.16 -3.99 10.19
C ASN A 214 13.54 -4.65 10.08
N ALA A 215 14.12 -4.68 8.90
CA ALA A 215 15.48 -5.20 8.67
C ALA A 215 16.53 -4.35 9.42
N GLU A 216 16.44 -3.02 9.34
CA GLU A 216 17.30 -2.11 10.11
C GLU A 216 17.13 -2.29 11.62
N ASP A 217 15.89 -2.31 12.11
CA ASP A 217 15.58 -2.44 13.53
C ASP A 217 16.01 -3.80 14.09
N SER A 218 16.13 -4.82 13.24
CA SER A 218 16.70 -6.14 13.60
C SER A 218 18.24 -6.16 13.63
N GLY A 219 18.89 -5.05 13.29
CA GLY A 219 20.34 -4.89 13.34
C GLY A 219 21.06 -5.31 12.06
N LEU A 220 20.36 -5.51 10.95
CA LEU A 220 20.98 -5.73 9.63
C LEU A 220 21.64 -4.44 9.13
N VAL A 221 22.68 -4.59 8.34
CA VAL A 221 23.44 -3.47 7.76
C VAL A 221 22.92 -3.18 6.37
N ARG A 222 22.43 -1.97 6.14
CA ARG A 222 22.10 -1.46 4.81
C ARG A 222 23.38 -1.23 4.03
N ILE A 223 23.51 -1.83 2.88
CA ILE A 223 24.67 -1.69 1.99
C ILE A 223 24.44 -0.56 0.99
N THR A 224 23.24 -0.52 0.40
CA THR A 224 22.85 0.51 -0.57
C THR A 224 21.32 0.51 -0.71
N ASP A 225 20.81 1.54 -1.37
CA ASP A 225 19.43 1.67 -1.79
C ASP A 225 19.32 2.27 -3.20
N VAL A 226 18.07 2.40 -3.68
CA VAL A 226 17.79 2.95 -5.01
C VAL A 226 18.29 4.38 -5.17
N SER A 227 18.25 5.21 -4.12
CA SER A 227 18.66 6.62 -4.20
C SER A 227 20.19 6.76 -4.31
N GLU A 228 20.94 5.97 -3.55
CA GLU A 228 22.41 5.94 -3.63
C GLU A 228 22.91 5.45 -4.99
N LEU A 229 22.14 4.54 -5.63
CA LEU A 229 22.43 4.06 -6.98
C LEU A 229 21.94 5.01 -8.09
N GLY A 230 21.29 6.11 -7.73
CA GLY A 230 20.71 7.05 -8.70
C GLY A 230 19.53 6.47 -9.47
N ILE A 231 18.84 5.48 -8.91
CA ILE A 231 17.67 4.85 -9.51
C ILE A 231 16.42 5.58 -9.04
N ASN A 232 15.62 6.07 -9.99
CA ASN A 232 14.27 6.52 -9.69
C ASN A 232 13.35 5.31 -9.60
N ASN A 233 12.93 4.96 -8.39
CA ASN A 233 11.99 3.87 -8.14
C ASN A 233 10.55 4.37 -8.19
N VAL A 234 10.10 4.67 -9.41
CA VAL A 234 8.78 5.26 -9.63
C VAL A 234 7.70 4.20 -9.48
N CYS A 235 6.69 4.51 -8.68
CA CYS A 235 5.42 3.82 -8.63
C CYS A 235 4.34 4.60 -9.39
N GLY A 236 3.35 3.92 -9.88
CA GLY A 236 2.26 4.55 -10.63
C GLY A 236 0.93 3.90 -10.39
N LEU A 237 -0.12 4.63 -10.72
CA LEU A 237 -1.49 4.14 -10.79
C LEU A 237 -1.73 3.56 -12.17
N ALA A 238 -2.41 2.42 -12.21
CA ALA A 238 -2.77 1.75 -13.45
C ALA A 238 -4.17 1.14 -13.34
N ALA A 239 -4.87 1.08 -14.46
CA ALA A 239 -6.17 0.44 -14.55
C ALA A 239 -6.19 -0.61 -15.66
N THR A 240 -7.11 -1.56 -15.54
CA THR A 240 -7.37 -2.51 -16.63
C THR A 240 -8.06 -1.79 -17.79
N LYS A 241 -7.81 -2.27 -19.00
CA LYS A 241 -8.48 -1.74 -20.18
C LYS A 241 -10.00 -1.88 -20.07
N ASP A 242 -10.48 -3.01 -19.53
CA ASP A 242 -11.91 -3.24 -19.31
C ASP A 242 -12.54 -2.18 -18.39
N ALA A 243 -11.88 -1.88 -17.27
CA ALA A 243 -12.35 -0.83 -16.35
C ALA A 243 -12.34 0.55 -17.01
N MET A 244 -11.32 0.89 -17.78
CA MET A 244 -11.25 2.14 -18.52
C MET A 244 -12.34 2.29 -19.58
N GLU A 245 -12.73 1.19 -20.25
CA GLU A 245 -13.76 1.22 -21.29
C GLU A 245 -15.18 1.17 -20.72
N ASN A 246 -15.41 0.46 -19.60
CA ASN A 246 -16.75 0.15 -19.09
C ASN A 246 -17.09 0.86 -17.77
N LYS A 247 -16.09 1.40 -17.05
CA LYS A 247 -16.24 2.06 -15.73
C LYS A 247 -15.48 3.38 -15.67
N SER A 248 -15.35 4.12 -16.78
CA SER A 248 -14.48 5.32 -16.88
C SER A 248 -14.73 6.34 -15.77
N ASP A 249 -15.99 6.69 -15.51
CA ASP A 249 -16.34 7.69 -14.49
C ASP A 249 -15.92 7.22 -13.06
N LEU A 250 -16.03 5.91 -12.80
CA LEU A 250 -15.56 5.31 -11.55
C LEU A 250 -14.04 5.39 -11.42
N ILE A 251 -13.30 5.08 -12.51
CA ILE A 251 -11.83 5.14 -12.53
C ILE A 251 -11.35 6.58 -12.37
N ASP A 252 -12.00 7.54 -13.05
CA ASP A 252 -11.66 8.96 -12.93
C ASP A 252 -11.86 9.47 -11.49
N LEU A 253 -12.96 9.11 -10.83
CA LEU A 253 -13.19 9.45 -9.43
C LEU A 253 -12.17 8.77 -8.50
N ALA A 254 -11.93 7.48 -8.67
CA ALA A 254 -10.96 6.75 -7.87
C ALA A 254 -9.56 7.38 -7.94
N TRP A 255 -9.12 7.69 -9.15
CA TRP A 255 -7.83 8.34 -9.39
C TRP A 255 -7.74 9.71 -8.71
N MET A 256 -8.79 10.54 -8.79
CA MET A 256 -8.83 11.82 -8.10
C MET A 256 -8.83 11.66 -6.58
N VAL A 257 -9.65 10.73 -6.04
CA VAL A 257 -9.71 10.45 -4.59
C VAL A 257 -8.34 10.04 -4.06
N TYR A 258 -7.59 9.21 -4.79
CA TYR A 258 -6.25 8.80 -4.38
C TYR A 258 -5.33 10.00 -4.09
N TYR A 259 -5.22 10.95 -5.04
CA TYR A 259 -4.35 12.11 -4.84
C TYR A 259 -4.88 13.09 -3.80
N LEU A 260 -6.20 13.33 -3.80
CA LEU A 260 -6.83 14.24 -2.83
C LEU A 260 -6.75 13.71 -1.40
N THR A 261 -6.77 12.39 -1.22
CA THR A 261 -6.55 11.76 0.09
C THR A 261 -5.15 12.00 0.59
N TRP A 262 -4.15 11.90 -0.29
CA TRP A 262 -2.79 12.20 0.12
C TRP A 262 -2.60 13.69 0.44
N ASP A 263 -3.17 14.58 -0.36
CA ASP A 263 -3.18 16.01 -0.04
C ASP A 263 -3.86 16.26 1.31
N TRP A 264 -4.95 15.57 1.61
CA TRP A 264 -5.63 15.64 2.89
C TRP A 264 -4.71 15.20 4.05
N CYS A 265 -3.95 14.12 3.91
CA CYS A 265 -2.99 13.68 4.94
C CYS A 265 -1.98 14.78 5.28
N GLN A 266 -1.54 15.54 4.29
CA GLN A 266 -0.53 16.58 4.45
C GLN A 266 -1.06 17.93 4.95
N GLN A 267 -2.37 18.13 5.05
CA GLN A 267 -2.97 19.40 5.46
C GLN A 267 -2.75 19.73 6.94
N SER A 268 -2.57 18.74 7.79
CA SER A 268 -2.35 18.93 9.23
C SER A 268 -1.60 17.76 9.86
N GLU A 269 -0.96 18.02 11.01
CA GLU A 269 -0.34 16.98 11.83
C GLU A 269 -1.37 15.95 12.33
N ASP A 270 -2.61 16.39 12.62
CA ASP A 270 -3.69 15.49 13.06
C ASP A 270 -4.11 14.53 11.94
N ASN A 271 -4.22 15.00 10.69
CA ASN A 271 -4.53 14.14 9.55
C ASN A 271 -3.41 13.13 9.29
N MET A 272 -2.15 13.56 9.40
CA MET A 272 -1.01 12.66 9.24
C MET A 272 -0.97 11.62 10.37
N ALA A 273 -1.23 12.01 11.62
CA ALA A 273 -1.31 11.07 12.72
C ALA A 273 -2.40 10.02 12.49
N GLN A 274 -3.57 10.44 11.99
CA GLN A 274 -4.66 9.53 11.63
C GLN A 274 -4.27 8.60 10.46
N ALA A 275 -3.54 9.11 9.46
CA ALA A 275 -3.01 8.29 8.37
C ALA A 275 -2.04 7.22 8.88
N VAL A 276 -1.19 7.54 9.86
CA VAL A 276 -0.28 6.58 10.51
C VAL A 276 -1.06 5.49 11.26
N GLU A 277 -2.08 5.86 12.04
CA GLU A 277 -2.94 4.89 12.74
C GLU A 277 -3.60 3.92 11.75
N LEU A 278 -4.16 4.44 10.66
CA LEU A 278 -4.77 3.62 9.60
C LEU A 278 -3.76 2.75 8.85
N TYR A 279 -2.52 3.21 8.72
CA TYR A 279 -1.47 2.37 8.13
C TYR A 279 -1.09 1.21 9.04
N VAL A 280 -1.01 1.42 10.35
CA VAL A 280 -0.81 0.32 11.31
C VAL A 280 -1.96 -0.68 11.22
N GLU A 281 -3.21 -0.21 11.19
CA GLU A 281 -4.40 -1.06 11.00
C GLU A 281 -4.33 -1.87 9.72
N SER A 282 -3.98 -1.24 8.58
CA SER A 282 -3.80 -1.92 7.30
C SER A 282 -2.73 -3.01 7.37
N CYS A 283 -1.60 -2.75 8.02
CA CYS A 283 -0.56 -3.75 8.21
C CYS A 283 -1.06 -4.95 9.05
N GLU A 284 -1.84 -4.69 10.10
CA GLU A 284 -2.45 -5.73 10.92
C GLU A 284 -3.44 -6.59 10.12
N ASP A 285 -4.32 -5.95 9.34
CA ASP A 285 -5.30 -6.62 8.47
C ASP A 285 -4.62 -7.54 7.44
N GLU A 286 -3.49 -7.10 6.89
CA GLU A 286 -2.70 -7.82 5.88
C GLU A 286 -1.63 -8.77 6.47
N GLY A 287 -1.50 -8.84 7.79
CA GLY A 287 -0.52 -9.68 8.46
C GLY A 287 0.94 -9.23 8.26
N VAL A 288 1.15 -7.95 7.96
CA VAL A 288 2.47 -7.33 7.83
C VAL A 288 2.93 -6.83 9.19
N VAL A 289 4.10 -7.27 9.63
CA VAL A 289 4.67 -6.81 10.91
C VAL A 289 5.09 -5.35 10.78
N SER A 290 4.47 -4.47 11.55
CA SER A 290 4.76 -3.04 11.57
C SER A 290 4.42 -2.42 12.92
N ASN A 291 4.69 -1.13 13.08
CA ASN A 291 4.30 -0.31 14.23
C ASN A 291 4.23 1.16 13.81
N GLU A 292 3.72 2.01 14.70
CA GLU A 292 3.55 3.45 14.47
C GLU A 292 4.83 4.14 13.96
N SER A 293 6.00 3.87 14.58
CA SER A 293 7.28 4.46 14.16
C SER A 293 7.68 4.07 12.75
N ILE A 294 7.46 2.81 12.36
CA ILE A 294 7.77 2.30 11.01
C ILE A 294 6.80 2.91 10.00
N CYS A 295 5.51 2.93 10.30
CA CYS A 295 4.49 3.51 9.43
C CYS A 295 4.71 5.02 9.23
N GLN A 296 5.04 5.76 10.29
CA GLN A 296 5.40 7.18 10.21
C GLN A 296 6.61 7.38 9.29
N ARG A 297 7.71 6.64 9.51
CA ARG A 297 8.93 6.72 8.66
C ARG A 297 8.63 6.44 7.19
N ALA A 298 7.73 5.49 6.93
CA ALA A 298 7.34 5.13 5.56
C ALA A 298 6.50 6.23 4.90
N LEU A 299 5.60 6.89 5.63
CA LEU A 299 4.82 8.02 5.11
C LEU A 299 5.66 9.30 4.96
N ASP A 300 6.63 9.56 5.85
CA ASP A 300 7.49 10.74 5.80
C ASP A 300 8.36 10.80 4.53
N ILE A 301 8.77 9.64 4.01
CA ILE A 301 9.58 9.56 2.79
C ILE A 301 8.76 9.44 1.51
N LEU A 302 7.45 9.29 1.62
CA LEU A 302 6.56 9.21 0.48
C LEU A 302 6.55 10.57 -0.21
N SER A 303 7.39 10.71 -1.21
CA SER A 303 7.42 11.90 -2.06
C SER A 303 6.45 11.67 -3.21
N LEU A 304 5.20 12.04 -2.99
CA LEU A 304 4.31 12.20 -4.14
C LEU A 304 4.98 13.14 -5.13
N ILE A 305 4.94 12.76 -6.39
CA ILE A 305 5.36 13.62 -7.47
C ILE A 305 4.33 14.75 -7.51
N HIS A 306 4.51 15.74 -6.64
CA HIS A 306 3.78 16.98 -6.76
C HIS A 306 4.12 17.57 -8.11
N ILE A 307 3.10 17.76 -8.95
CA ILE A 307 3.17 18.75 -9.99
C ILE A 307 3.27 20.07 -9.23
N SER A 308 4.50 20.48 -8.89
CA SER A 308 4.75 21.81 -8.37
C SER A 308 4.13 22.76 -9.39
N GLU A 309 3.20 23.61 -8.94
CA GLU A 309 2.72 24.71 -9.79
C GLU A 309 3.92 25.37 -10.44
N PRO A 310 3.91 25.62 -11.76
CA PRO A 310 4.98 26.31 -12.40
C PRO A 310 5.11 27.65 -11.69
N THR A 311 6.21 27.84 -10.97
CA THR A 311 6.59 29.14 -10.40
C THR A 311 6.52 30.18 -11.51
N ARG A 312 5.51 31.05 -11.43
CA ARG A 312 5.32 32.20 -12.33
C ARG A 312 6.46 33.21 -12.16
#